data_d3342e94682dad6b7d0b5a6aea8c3289
#
_entry.id   d3342e94682dad6b7d0b5a6aea8c3289
#
_cell.length_a   1.000
_cell.length_b   1.000
_cell.length_c   1.000
_cell.angle_alpha   90.00
_cell.angle_beta   90.00
_cell.angle_gamma   90.00
#
_symmetry.space_group_name_H-M   'P 1'
#
loop_
_entity.id
_entity.type
_entity.pdbx_description
1 polymer ?
#
loop_
_entity_poly.entity_id
_entity_poly.type
_entity_poly.pdbx_seq_one_letter_code
_entity_poly.pdbx_strand_id
1 'polypeptide(L)'
;MQIKYTLPLLAVAGFVFAAYTVINSNQPTPVAKAVTEPASAPFKAFIAGAGIVEAQSQNIAIGTPLPGIVKTVAVKVGDQVKAGTPLFYLDNRDTRATLAIKLADLAKAKADVSAAKATFTDAKSLSDLAEAVTDRRAISAEELLRRRNAMLITKARLEGAQAIVQQAEAGVADTETTLSRLIVLAPVDGEVLQVNIRPGEFAQAGFLTTPLLMLGNLDQLHVRVDIDENDAWRFDKNSKAVAYLRGNRRFKVDLSLAYVEPYVVPKKSLTGDSNERVDTRVLQALYQFDRHLLPVYVGQQMDVFIEARDYSTNKDLENHPNAKGPSS
;
A
#
# COMPACT_ATOMS: atom_id res chain seq x y z
N MET A 1 9.05 86.34 -29.67
CA MET A 1 10.46 86.18 -29.31
C MET A 1 10.61 85.40 -28.00
N GLN A 2 9.89 84.28 -27.79
CA GLN A 2 9.94 83.47 -26.51
C GLN A 2 10.26 81.98 -26.68
N ILE A 3 10.36 81.48 -27.88
CA ILE A 3 10.58 80.03 -28.15
C ILE A 3 12.02 79.58 -27.87
N LYS A 4 13.00 80.53 -27.82
CA LYS A 4 14.42 80.19 -27.66
C LYS A 4 14.78 79.66 -26.24
N TYR A 5 13.95 79.89 -25.23
CA TYR A 5 14.24 79.47 -23.82
C TYR A 5 13.32 78.34 -23.33
N THR A 6 12.23 78.06 -24.04
CA THR A 6 11.27 77.01 -23.62
C THR A 6 11.80 75.60 -23.92
N LEU A 7 12.58 75.40 -24.98
CA LEU A 7 13.14 74.11 -25.33
C LEU A 7 14.22 73.63 -24.35
N PRO A 8 15.22 74.45 -23.97
CA PRO A 8 16.21 74.05 -22.97
C PRO A 8 15.60 73.87 -21.57
N LEU A 9 14.57 74.63 -21.21
CA LEU A 9 13.89 74.48 -19.94
C LEU A 9 13.12 73.17 -19.83
N LEU A 10 12.47 72.71 -20.91
CA LEU A 10 11.82 71.39 -21.01
C LEU A 10 12.85 70.25 -20.93
N ALA A 11 14.01 70.39 -21.58
CA ALA A 11 15.08 69.41 -21.54
C ALA A 11 15.65 69.21 -20.12
N VAL A 12 15.84 70.31 -19.40
CA VAL A 12 16.32 70.26 -17.99
C VAL A 12 15.24 69.65 -17.08
N ALA A 13 13.96 70.00 -17.26
CA ALA A 13 12.87 69.42 -16.47
C ALA A 13 12.74 67.90 -16.75
N GLY A 14 12.88 67.48 -18.02
CA GLY A 14 12.90 66.04 -18.40
C GLY A 14 14.08 65.29 -17.80
N PHE A 15 15.27 65.94 -17.77
CA PHE A 15 16.47 65.31 -17.15
C PHE A 15 16.32 65.17 -15.64
N VAL A 16 15.79 66.19 -14.97
CA VAL A 16 15.54 66.15 -13.51
C VAL A 16 14.48 65.11 -13.19
N PHE A 17 13.41 64.99 -14.00
CA PHE A 17 12.40 63.97 -13.83
C PHE A 17 12.95 62.54 -14.04
N ALA A 18 13.78 62.35 -15.07
CA ALA A 18 14.43 61.06 -15.33
C ALA A 18 15.40 60.68 -14.21
N ALA A 19 16.22 61.64 -13.71
CA ALA A 19 17.09 61.41 -12.59
C ALA A 19 16.31 61.06 -11.30
N TYR A 20 15.22 61.79 -11.05
CA TYR A 20 14.33 61.51 -9.91
C TYR A 20 13.69 60.11 -9.99
N THR A 21 13.19 59.70 -11.18
CA THR A 21 12.62 58.36 -11.34
C THR A 21 13.65 57.26 -11.21
N VAL A 22 14.88 57.42 -11.71
CA VAL A 22 15.96 56.44 -11.56
C VAL A 22 16.38 56.31 -10.08
N ILE A 23 16.52 57.43 -9.37
CA ILE A 23 16.88 57.40 -7.94
C ILE A 23 15.77 56.73 -7.11
N ASN A 24 14.51 57.04 -7.44
CA ASN A 24 13.37 56.51 -6.66
C ASN A 24 13.00 55.05 -7.01
N SER A 25 13.31 54.61 -8.24
CA SER A 25 13.11 53.20 -8.64
C SER A 25 14.25 52.28 -8.17
N ASN A 26 15.37 52.81 -7.73
CA ASN A 26 16.49 52.04 -7.20
C ASN A 26 16.44 51.84 -5.67
N GLN A 27 15.27 52.04 -5.05
CA GLN A 27 15.09 51.67 -3.64
C GLN A 27 15.08 50.15 -3.55
N PRO A 28 15.91 49.52 -2.71
CA PRO A 28 15.88 48.09 -2.50
C PRO A 28 14.48 47.72 -2.03
N THR A 29 13.82 46.84 -2.78
CA THR A 29 12.53 46.26 -2.38
C THR A 29 12.70 45.72 -0.96
N PRO A 30 11.85 46.09 0.01
CA PRO A 30 11.96 45.57 1.35
C PRO A 30 11.85 44.05 1.26
N VAL A 31 12.89 43.32 1.69
CA VAL A 31 12.91 41.89 1.79
C VAL A 31 11.70 41.50 2.64
N ALA A 32 10.72 40.81 2.03
CA ALA A 32 9.56 40.35 2.77
C ALA A 32 10.08 39.56 3.99
N LYS A 33 9.74 39.98 5.20
CA LYS A 33 10.09 39.24 6.42
C LYS A 33 9.52 37.81 6.20
N ALA A 34 10.37 36.79 6.35
CA ALA A 34 9.93 35.42 6.32
C ALA A 34 8.73 35.29 7.27
N VAL A 35 7.60 34.80 6.76
CA VAL A 35 6.33 34.65 7.49
C VAL A 35 6.53 33.76 8.73
N THR A 36 7.57 32.95 8.72
CA THR A 36 7.99 32.06 9.82
C THR A 36 9.50 32.01 9.91
N GLU A 37 10.03 32.11 11.13
CA GLU A 37 11.46 31.91 11.36
C GLU A 37 11.80 30.43 11.08
N PRO A 38 12.82 30.13 10.24
CA PRO A 38 13.27 28.77 10.01
C PRO A 38 13.73 28.12 11.31
N ALA A 39 13.54 26.80 11.42
CA ALA A 39 14.06 26.04 12.54
C ALA A 39 15.59 26.12 12.58
N SER A 40 16.17 26.30 13.76
CA SER A 40 17.62 26.31 13.97
C SER A 40 18.05 24.96 14.54
N ALA A 41 19.17 24.42 14.04
CA ALA A 41 19.72 23.16 14.52
C ALA A 41 20.12 23.26 16.00
N PRO A 42 19.73 22.30 16.85
CA PRO A 42 20.08 22.28 18.27
C PRO A 42 21.50 21.74 18.53
N PHE A 43 22.17 21.19 17.50
CA PHE A 43 23.48 20.53 17.58
C PHE A 43 24.58 21.37 16.93
N LYS A 44 25.83 21.26 17.42
CA LYS A 44 27.00 21.93 16.83
C LYS A 44 27.33 21.40 15.44
N ALA A 45 27.35 20.09 15.30
CA ALA A 45 27.49 19.38 14.01
C ALA A 45 26.18 18.61 13.76
N PHE A 46 25.59 18.77 12.60
CA PHE A 46 24.30 18.16 12.29
C PHE A 46 24.17 17.82 10.81
N ILE A 47 23.26 16.89 10.55
CA ILE A 47 22.71 16.61 9.23
C ILE A 47 21.28 17.17 9.26
N ALA A 48 20.96 18.04 8.30
CA ALA A 48 19.60 18.53 8.11
C ALA A 48 18.90 17.72 7.02
N GLY A 49 17.68 17.27 7.29
CA GLY A 49 16.87 16.52 6.34
C GLY A 49 15.41 16.96 6.38
N ALA A 50 14.75 16.90 5.23
CA ALA A 50 13.30 16.99 5.20
C ALA A 50 12.71 15.64 5.61
N GLY A 51 11.80 15.66 6.58
CA GLY A 51 11.07 14.48 7.04
C GLY A 51 9.62 14.50 6.57
N ILE A 52 9.06 13.35 6.28
CA ILE A 52 7.62 13.16 6.03
C ILE A 52 7.06 12.28 7.13
N VAL A 53 5.95 12.71 7.73
CA VAL A 53 5.22 11.93 8.73
C VAL A 53 4.49 10.78 8.04
N GLU A 54 4.71 9.56 8.50
CA GLU A 54 4.08 8.34 8.00
C GLU A 54 3.46 7.55 9.15
N ALA A 55 2.51 6.69 8.83
CA ALA A 55 2.02 5.69 9.77
C ALA A 55 3.14 4.68 10.12
N GLN A 56 3.11 4.08 11.30
CA GLN A 56 4.06 3.04 11.72
C GLN A 56 4.10 1.86 10.75
N SER A 57 2.96 1.45 10.20
CA SER A 57 2.83 0.40 9.19
C SER A 57 3.20 0.86 7.77
N GLN A 58 3.66 2.09 7.59
CA GLN A 58 3.59 2.86 6.35
C GLN A 58 2.12 3.06 5.90
N ASN A 59 1.92 3.82 4.84
CA ASN A 59 0.58 4.08 4.32
C ASN A 59 0.18 2.93 3.38
N ILE A 60 -0.79 2.13 3.80
CA ILE A 60 -1.23 0.95 3.06
C ILE A 60 -2.32 1.37 2.07
N ALA A 61 -2.02 1.24 0.79
CA ALA A 61 -2.96 1.48 -0.30
C ALA A 61 -3.90 0.27 -0.47
N ILE A 62 -5.18 0.47 -0.23
CA ILE A 62 -6.20 -0.57 -0.38
C ILE A 62 -6.85 -0.45 -1.76
N GLY A 63 -6.79 -1.55 -2.51
CA GLY A 63 -7.49 -1.76 -3.78
C GLY A 63 -8.52 -2.87 -3.67
N THR A 64 -9.00 -3.35 -4.80
CA THR A 64 -9.87 -4.52 -4.89
C THR A 64 -9.23 -5.62 -5.75
N PRO A 65 -9.37 -6.90 -5.37
CA PRO A 65 -8.86 -8.01 -6.17
C PRO A 65 -9.73 -8.32 -7.41
N LEU A 66 -10.98 -7.84 -7.43
CA LEU A 66 -11.93 -8.01 -8.52
C LEU A 66 -12.57 -6.67 -8.87
N PRO A 67 -12.77 -6.37 -10.17
CA PRO A 67 -13.49 -5.16 -10.57
C PRO A 67 -14.99 -5.31 -10.30
N GLY A 68 -15.67 -4.20 -10.01
CA GLY A 68 -17.12 -4.22 -9.79
C GLY A 68 -17.68 -2.90 -9.28
N ILE A 69 -18.98 -2.79 -9.23
CA ILE A 69 -19.68 -1.63 -8.67
C ILE A 69 -19.63 -1.73 -7.14
N VAL A 70 -19.27 -0.64 -6.48
CA VAL A 70 -19.30 -0.55 -5.02
C VAL A 70 -20.76 -0.50 -4.54
N LYS A 71 -21.15 -1.47 -3.75
CA LYS A 71 -22.49 -1.53 -3.15
C LYS A 71 -22.59 -0.64 -1.93
N THR A 72 -21.65 -0.78 -1.00
CA THR A 72 -21.58 -0.01 0.25
C THR A 72 -20.15 0.15 0.70
N VAL A 73 -19.84 1.29 1.31
CA VAL A 73 -18.61 1.55 2.05
C VAL A 73 -18.94 1.45 3.53
N ALA A 74 -18.25 0.57 4.26
CA ALA A 74 -18.56 0.23 5.65
C ALA A 74 -17.84 1.12 6.67
N VAL A 75 -16.86 1.90 6.22
CA VAL A 75 -15.97 2.70 7.09
C VAL A 75 -15.95 4.16 6.65
N LYS A 76 -15.54 5.04 7.57
CA LYS A 76 -15.30 6.46 7.33
C LYS A 76 -13.87 6.82 7.67
N VAL A 77 -13.41 7.97 7.19
CA VAL A 77 -12.10 8.53 7.57
C VAL A 77 -12.06 8.74 9.08
N GLY A 78 -10.99 8.28 9.71
CA GLY A 78 -10.79 8.31 11.15
C GLY A 78 -11.28 7.07 11.92
N ASP A 79 -11.97 6.14 11.25
CA ASP A 79 -12.41 4.91 11.91
C ASP A 79 -11.22 4.00 12.23
N GLN A 80 -11.20 3.45 13.44
CA GLN A 80 -10.27 2.40 13.87
C GLN A 80 -10.80 1.05 13.40
N VAL A 81 -9.99 0.30 12.68
CA VAL A 81 -10.33 -1.02 12.16
C VAL A 81 -9.31 -2.08 12.58
N LYS A 82 -9.79 -3.30 12.75
CA LYS A 82 -8.93 -4.48 12.98
C LYS A 82 -8.75 -5.26 11.68
N ALA A 83 -7.67 -6.01 11.59
CA ALA A 83 -7.47 -6.97 10.51
C ALA A 83 -8.72 -7.84 10.32
N GLY A 84 -9.17 -8.00 9.07
CA GLY A 84 -10.40 -8.71 8.74
C GLY A 84 -11.69 -7.89 8.85
N THR A 85 -11.66 -6.64 9.31
CA THR A 85 -12.85 -5.77 9.30
C THR A 85 -13.23 -5.41 7.86
N PRO A 86 -14.51 -5.55 7.45
CA PRO A 86 -14.95 -5.14 6.13
C PRO A 86 -14.81 -3.63 5.92
N LEU A 87 -14.14 -3.25 4.84
CA LEU A 87 -13.96 -1.85 4.44
C LEU A 87 -15.03 -1.40 3.45
N PHE A 88 -15.27 -2.20 2.42
CA PHE A 88 -16.35 -1.98 1.47
C PHE A 88 -16.78 -3.28 0.79
N TYR A 89 -17.95 -3.24 0.20
CA TYR A 89 -18.59 -4.37 -0.48
C TYR A 89 -18.81 -4.01 -1.94
N LEU A 90 -18.45 -4.93 -2.84
CA LEU A 90 -18.84 -4.87 -4.24
C LEU A 90 -20.22 -5.51 -4.45
N ASP A 91 -20.86 -5.19 -5.57
CA ASP A 91 -22.10 -5.84 -5.96
C ASP A 91 -21.86 -7.33 -6.22
N ASN A 92 -22.62 -8.17 -5.53
CA ASN A 92 -22.43 -9.62 -5.53
C ASN A 92 -23.65 -10.37 -6.09
N ARG A 93 -24.61 -9.66 -6.70
CA ARG A 93 -25.87 -10.28 -7.18
C ARG A 93 -25.62 -11.37 -8.21
N ASP A 94 -24.76 -11.09 -9.19
CA ASP A 94 -24.43 -12.03 -10.27
C ASP A 94 -23.67 -13.26 -9.75
N THR A 95 -22.72 -13.04 -8.83
CA THR A 95 -21.94 -14.13 -8.22
C THR A 95 -22.85 -15.00 -7.33
N ARG A 96 -23.81 -14.41 -6.62
CA ARG A 96 -24.82 -15.17 -5.84
C ARG A 96 -25.74 -15.99 -6.73
N ALA A 97 -26.16 -15.45 -7.87
CA ALA A 97 -26.95 -16.19 -8.84
C ALA A 97 -26.16 -17.38 -9.41
N THR A 98 -24.89 -17.16 -9.73
CA THR A 98 -23.96 -18.22 -10.17
C THR A 98 -23.79 -19.29 -9.10
N LEU A 99 -23.62 -18.91 -7.84
CA LEU A 99 -23.52 -19.85 -6.71
C LEU A 99 -24.78 -20.71 -6.59
N ALA A 100 -25.97 -20.13 -6.74
CA ALA A 100 -27.23 -20.87 -6.70
C ALA A 100 -27.31 -21.94 -7.81
N ILE A 101 -26.83 -21.62 -9.02
CA ILE A 101 -26.75 -22.58 -10.12
C ILE A 101 -25.78 -23.70 -9.78
N LYS A 102 -24.58 -23.39 -9.27
CA LYS A 102 -23.58 -24.40 -8.88
C LYS A 102 -24.06 -25.33 -7.77
N LEU A 103 -24.80 -24.80 -6.81
CA LEU A 103 -25.44 -25.59 -5.75
C LEU A 103 -26.50 -26.54 -6.31
N ALA A 104 -27.29 -26.10 -7.31
CA ALA A 104 -28.26 -26.96 -7.98
C ALA A 104 -27.57 -28.08 -8.80
N ASP A 105 -26.48 -27.77 -9.50
CA ASP A 105 -25.63 -28.74 -10.20
C ASP A 105 -25.07 -29.79 -9.23
N LEU A 106 -24.58 -29.39 -8.09
CA LEU A 106 -24.10 -30.28 -7.03
C LEU A 106 -25.22 -31.19 -6.49
N ALA A 107 -26.42 -30.64 -6.26
CA ALA A 107 -27.57 -31.40 -5.79
C ALA A 107 -27.97 -32.50 -6.83
N LYS A 108 -27.98 -32.14 -8.12
CA LYS A 108 -28.18 -33.08 -9.21
C LYS A 108 -27.12 -34.18 -9.22
N ALA A 109 -25.84 -33.82 -9.17
CA ALA A 109 -24.76 -34.83 -9.17
C ALA A 109 -24.86 -35.79 -7.97
N LYS A 110 -25.24 -35.31 -6.78
CA LYS A 110 -25.50 -36.15 -5.60
C LYS A 110 -26.68 -37.12 -5.80
N ALA A 111 -27.73 -36.68 -6.48
CA ALA A 111 -28.85 -37.54 -6.84
C ALA A 111 -28.41 -38.65 -7.85
N ASP A 112 -27.58 -38.29 -8.84
CA ASP A 112 -27.03 -39.25 -9.82
C ASP A 112 -26.13 -40.30 -9.13
N VAL A 113 -25.34 -39.94 -8.13
CA VAL A 113 -24.59 -40.90 -7.30
C VAL A 113 -25.54 -41.86 -6.57
N SER A 114 -26.64 -41.35 -6.02
CA SER A 114 -27.62 -42.17 -5.33
C SER A 114 -28.26 -43.21 -6.27
N ALA A 115 -28.60 -42.82 -7.50
CA ALA A 115 -29.12 -43.73 -8.55
C ALA A 115 -28.07 -44.76 -8.98
N ALA A 116 -26.83 -44.31 -9.23
CA ALA A 116 -25.72 -45.21 -9.58
C ALA A 116 -25.39 -46.19 -8.45
N LYS A 117 -25.48 -45.79 -7.21
CA LYS A 117 -25.28 -46.62 -6.03
C LYS A 117 -26.36 -47.70 -5.92
N ALA A 118 -27.64 -47.34 -6.17
CA ALA A 118 -28.73 -48.32 -6.17
C ALA A 118 -28.55 -49.38 -7.24
N THR A 119 -28.19 -48.98 -8.48
CA THR A 119 -27.92 -49.92 -9.58
C THR A 119 -26.69 -50.81 -9.31
N PHE A 120 -25.62 -50.26 -8.71
CA PHE A 120 -24.48 -51.09 -8.31
C PHE A 120 -24.83 -52.08 -7.21
N THR A 121 -25.63 -51.66 -6.22
CA THR A 121 -26.06 -52.52 -5.12
C THR A 121 -26.89 -53.69 -5.62
N ASP A 122 -27.80 -53.45 -6.58
CA ASP A 122 -28.60 -54.51 -7.22
C ASP A 122 -27.72 -55.50 -8.01
N ALA A 123 -26.87 -54.98 -8.90
CA ALA A 123 -25.95 -55.82 -9.68
C ALA A 123 -24.99 -56.62 -8.80
N LYS A 124 -24.51 -56.01 -7.69
CA LYS A 124 -23.66 -56.71 -6.72
C LYS A 124 -24.43 -57.85 -6.04
N SER A 125 -25.64 -57.58 -5.57
CA SER A 125 -26.47 -58.60 -4.92
C SER A 125 -26.74 -59.79 -5.85
N LEU A 126 -27.02 -59.54 -7.14
CA LEU A 126 -27.22 -60.60 -8.15
C LEU A 126 -25.94 -61.37 -8.42
N SER A 127 -24.77 -60.74 -8.41
CA SER A 127 -23.48 -61.41 -8.54
C SER A 127 -23.16 -62.27 -7.32
N ASP A 128 -23.34 -61.70 -6.11
CA ASP A 128 -23.08 -62.41 -4.84
C ASP A 128 -23.99 -63.67 -4.70
N LEU A 129 -25.28 -63.51 -5.05
CA LEU A 129 -26.22 -64.66 -5.09
C LEU A 129 -25.79 -65.73 -6.08
N ALA A 130 -25.31 -65.35 -7.26
CA ALA A 130 -24.83 -66.30 -8.25
C ALA A 130 -23.56 -67.04 -7.82
N GLU A 131 -22.66 -66.33 -7.14
CA GLU A 131 -21.44 -66.95 -6.61
C GLU A 131 -21.71 -67.90 -5.42
N ALA A 132 -22.76 -67.63 -4.63
CA ALA A 132 -23.17 -68.45 -3.49
C ALA A 132 -23.83 -69.79 -3.89
N VAL A 133 -24.19 -69.98 -5.17
CA VAL A 133 -24.78 -71.28 -5.69
C VAL A 133 -23.73 -72.34 -5.62
N THR A 134 -23.95 -73.35 -4.77
CA THR A 134 -23.01 -74.47 -4.54
C THR A 134 -23.05 -75.48 -5.67
N ASP A 135 -24.26 -75.70 -6.28
CA ASP A 135 -24.39 -76.62 -7.39
C ASP A 135 -24.05 -75.96 -8.73
N ARG A 136 -22.89 -76.26 -9.25
CA ARG A 136 -22.39 -75.76 -10.54
C ARG A 136 -23.19 -76.14 -11.78
N ARG A 137 -24.16 -77.01 -11.62
CA ARG A 137 -25.14 -77.41 -12.73
C ARG A 137 -26.31 -76.39 -12.76
N ALA A 138 -26.56 -75.65 -11.66
CA ALA A 138 -27.66 -74.73 -11.56
C ALA A 138 -27.39 -73.38 -12.24
N ILE A 139 -26.11 -72.99 -12.46
CA ILE A 139 -25.73 -71.74 -13.15
C ILE A 139 -24.57 -72.03 -14.12
N SER A 140 -24.66 -71.52 -15.36
CA SER A 140 -23.58 -71.64 -16.32
C SER A 140 -22.39 -70.71 -15.99
N ALA A 141 -21.16 -71.09 -16.39
CA ALA A 141 -19.98 -70.28 -16.24
C ALA A 141 -20.13 -68.91 -16.99
N GLU A 142 -20.83 -68.93 -18.13
CA GLU A 142 -21.13 -67.73 -18.91
C GLU A 142 -22.05 -66.78 -18.13
N GLU A 143 -23.09 -67.23 -17.47
CA GLU A 143 -24.01 -66.43 -16.67
C GLU A 143 -23.34 -65.85 -15.47
N LEU A 144 -22.49 -66.65 -14.80
CA LEU A 144 -21.69 -66.15 -13.68
C LEU A 144 -20.75 -64.98 -14.10
N LEU A 145 -20.03 -65.14 -15.21
CA LEU A 145 -19.16 -64.11 -15.76
C LEU A 145 -19.94 -62.88 -16.17
N ARG A 146 -21.12 -63.03 -16.77
CA ARG A 146 -21.98 -61.92 -17.17
C ARG A 146 -22.42 -61.10 -15.98
N ARG A 147 -22.87 -61.74 -14.89
CA ARG A 147 -23.28 -61.00 -13.65
C ARG A 147 -22.11 -60.30 -13.01
N ARG A 148 -20.94 -60.92 -12.95
CA ARG A 148 -19.72 -60.30 -12.44
C ARG A 148 -19.30 -59.07 -13.26
N ASN A 149 -19.36 -59.18 -14.59
CA ASN A 149 -19.04 -58.03 -15.47
C ASN A 149 -20.08 -56.91 -15.32
N ALA A 150 -21.37 -57.22 -15.16
CA ALA A 150 -22.42 -56.25 -14.90
C ALA A 150 -22.16 -55.47 -13.59
N MET A 151 -21.75 -56.16 -12.52
CA MET A 151 -21.34 -55.55 -11.26
C MET A 151 -20.14 -54.61 -11.44
N LEU A 152 -19.11 -55.04 -12.19
CA LEU A 152 -17.92 -54.21 -12.45
C LEU A 152 -18.27 -52.95 -13.25
N ILE A 153 -19.14 -53.05 -14.26
CA ILE A 153 -19.62 -51.93 -15.07
C ILE A 153 -20.38 -50.92 -14.20
N THR A 154 -21.30 -51.43 -13.36
CA THR A 154 -22.07 -50.53 -12.47
C THR A 154 -21.20 -49.92 -11.38
N LYS A 155 -20.17 -50.61 -10.90
CA LYS A 155 -19.15 -50.06 -10.00
C LYS A 155 -18.41 -48.86 -10.65
N ALA A 156 -17.92 -49.07 -11.89
CA ALA A 156 -17.23 -48.00 -12.62
C ALA A 156 -18.15 -46.78 -12.87
N ARG A 157 -19.46 -46.99 -13.11
CA ARG A 157 -20.45 -45.92 -13.24
C ARG A 157 -20.65 -45.18 -11.93
N LEU A 158 -20.67 -45.85 -10.79
CA LEU A 158 -20.75 -45.23 -9.47
C LEU A 158 -19.49 -44.36 -9.19
N GLU A 159 -18.30 -44.89 -9.48
CA GLU A 159 -17.06 -44.16 -9.34
C GLU A 159 -17.03 -42.92 -10.27
N GLY A 160 -17.50 -43.03 -11.49
CA GLY A 160 -17.68 -41.91 -12.41
C GLY A 160 -18.66 -40.84 -11.89
N ALA A 161 -19.81 -41.28 -11.35
CA ALA A 161 -20.77 -40.33 -10.73
C ALA A 161 -20.19 -39.63 -9.50
N GLN A 162 -19.39 -40.31 -8.67
CA GLN A 162 -18.69 -39.73 -7.54
C GLN A 162 -17.67 -38.67 -7.99
N ALA A 163 -16.94 -38.92 -9.08
CA ALA A 163 -16.00 -37.90 -9.63
C ALA A 163 -16.73 -36.62 -10.09
N ILE A 164 -17.96 -36.78 -10.66
CA ILE A 164 -18.79 -35.62 -11.05
C ILE A 164 -19.22 -34.81 -9.81
N VAL A 165 -19.52 -35.45 -8.66
CA VAL A 165 -19.80 -34.73 -7.40
C VAL A 165 -18.58 -33.93 -6.96
N GLN A 166 -17.39 -34.52 -6.99
CA GLN A 166 -16.17 -33.80 -6.63
C GLN A 166 -15.92 -32.58 -7.54
N GLN A 167 -16.18 -32.72 -8.84
CA GLN A 167 -16.10 -31.61 -9.79
C GLN A 167 -17.12 -30.51 -9.46
N ALA A 168 -18.35 -30.85 -9.12
CA ALA A 168 -19.38 -29.90 -8.77
C ALA A 168 -19.07 -29.19 -7.42
N GLU A 169 -18.54 -29.91 -6.44
CA GLU A 169 -18.07 -29.35 -5.16
C GLU A 169 -16.93 -28.33 -5.37
N ALA A 170 -15.96 -28.63 -6.23
CA ALA A 170 -14.91 -27.71 -6.61
C ALA A 170 -15.48 -26.43 -7.26
N GLY A 171 -16.49 -26.56 -8.12
CA GLY A 171 -17.17 -25.43 -8.75
C GLY A 171 -17.94 -24.53 -7.75
N VAL A 172 -18.54 -25.13 -6.71
CA VAL A 172 -19.15 -24.37 -5.61
C VAL A 172 -18.06 -23.61 -4.84
N ALA A 173 -16.97 -24.28 -4.43
CA ALA A 173 -15.88 -23.65 -3.67
C ALA A 173 -15.20 -22.50 -4.42
N ASP A 174 -15.02 -22.62 -5.73
CA ASP A 174 -14.50 -21.53 -6.58
C ASP A 174 -15.42 -20.30 -6.55
N THR A 175 -16.73 -20.52 -6.69
CA THR A 175 -17.71 -19.43 -6.67
C THR A 175 -17.83 -18.79 -5.29
N GLU A 176 -17.74 -19.56 -4.20
CA GLU A 176 -17.69 -19.05 -2.83
C GLU A 176 -16.44 -18.22 -2.58
N THR A 177 -15.30 -18.66 -3.11
CA THR A 177 -14.03 -17.89 -3.06
C THR A 177 -14.19 -16.56 -3.78
N THR A 178 -14.77 -16.57 -4.97
CA THR A 178 -15.07 -15.34 -5.72
C THR A 178 -16.01 -14.43 -4.94
N LEU A 179 -17.06 -14.98 -4.32
CA LEU A 179 -18.00 -14.22 -3.50
C LEU A 179 -17.32 -13.58 -2.27
N SER A 180 -16.42 -14.29 -1.62
CA SER A 180 -15.66 -13.75 -0.48
C SER A 180 -14.75 -12.60 -0.88
N ARG A 181 -14.15 -12.65 -2.08
CA ARG A 181 -13.28 -11.61 -2.61
C ARG A 181 -14.01 -10.32 -3.02
N LEU A 182 -15.35 -10.34 -3.11
CA LEU A 182 -16.16 -9.13 -3.31
C LEU A 182 -16.36 -8.33 -2.02
N ILE A 183 -15.85 -8.80 -0.90
CA ILE A 183 -15.77 -8.07 0.36
C ILE A 183 -14.29 -7.71 0.57
N VAL A 184 -13.97 -6.42 0.51
CA VAL A 184 -12.60 -5.97 0.75
C VAL A 184 -12.42 -5.73 2.24
N LEU A 185 -11.46 -6.44 2.82
CA LEU A 185 -11.16 -6.46 4.26
C LEU A 185 -9.91 -5.65 4.57
N ALA A 186 -9.79 -5.14 5.79
CA ALA A 186 -8.57 -4.55 6.30
C ALA A 186 -7.48 -5.63 6.45
N PRO A 187 -6.28 -5.43 5.85
CA PRO A 187 -5.19 -6.41 5.95
C PRO A 187 -4.51 -6.40 7.33
N VAL A 188 -4.55 -5.29 8.04
CA VAL A 188 -3.92 -5.07 9.35
C VAL A 188 -4.80 -4.19 10.23
N ASP A 189 -4.48 -4.12 11.51
CA ASP A 189 -5.06 -3.15 12.44
C ASP A 189 -4.57 -1.74 12.09
N GLY A 190 -5.45 -0.74 12.19
CA GLY A 190 -5.10 0.64 11.90
C GLY A 190 -6.28 1.60 11.82
N GLU A 191 -6.00 2.82 11.41
CA GLU A 191 -6.97 3.89 11.21
C GLU A 191 -7.15 4.18 9.72
N VAL A 192 -8.38 4.45 9.31
CA VAL A 192 -8.71 4.82 7.92
C VAL A 192 -8.27 6.25 7.65
N LEU A 193 -7.22 6.41 6.85
CA LEU A 193 -6.63 7.72 6.53
C LEU A 193 -7.39 8.45 5.42
N GLN A 194 -7.84 7.70 4.39
CA GLN A 194 -8.58 8.25 3.26
C GLN A 194 -9.60 7.24 2.73
N VAL A 195 -10.72 7.76 2.22
CA VAL A 195 -11.76 7.01 1.50
C VAL A 195 -12.01 7.72 0.18
N ASN A 196 -11.52 7.14 -0.93
CA ASN A 196 -11.57 7.72 -2.27
C ASN A 196 -12.58 7.01 -3.17
N ILE A 197 -13.49 6.24 -2.58
CA ILE A 197 -14.53 5.50 -3.31
C ILE A 197 -15.89 5.69 -2.66
N ARG A 198 -16.95 5.68 -3.48
CA ARG A 198 -18.33 5.90 -3.02
C ARG A 198 -19.25 4.79 -3.50
N PRO A 199 -20.36 4.54 -2.81
CA PRO A 199 -21.42 3.65 -3.29
C PRO A 199 -21.90 4.06 -4.69
N GLY A 200 -22.02 3.08 -5.59
CA GLY A 200 -22.39 3.29 -6.99
C GLY A 200 -21.20 3.53 -7.95
N GLU A 201 -20.01 3.80 -7.45
CA GLU A 201 -18.81 3.94 -8.29
C GLU A 201 -18.27 2.57 -8.73
N PHE A 202 -17.59 2.54 -9.88
CA PHE A 202 -16.93 1.34 -10.38
C PHE A 202 -15.50 1.26 -9.84
N ALA A 203 -15.23 0.24 -9.03
CA ALA A 203 -13.90 -0.08 -8.52
C ALA A 203 -13.14 -0.92 -9.55
N GLN A 204 -12.01 -0.40 -10.03
CA GLN A 204 -11.10 -1.13 -10.90
C GLN A 204 -10.16 -2.00 -10.07
N ALA A 205 -9.84 -3.20 -10.57
CA ALA A 205 -8.79 -4.05 -10.01
C ALA A 205 -7.42 -3.70 -10.59
N GLY A 206 -6.36 -4.01 -9.83
CA GLY A 206 -4.98 -3.81 -10.27
C GLY A 206 -4.33 -2.53 -9.73
N PHE A 207 -3.28 -2.06 -10.42
CA PHE A 207 -2.54 -0.87 -10.00
C PHE A 207 -3.39 0.39 -10.21
N LEU A 208 -3.56 1.17 -9.16
CA LEU A 208 -4.30 2.43 -9.16
C LEU A 208 -3.36 3.57 -8.78
N THR A 209 -3.40 4.66 -9.54
CA THR A 209 -2.67 5.90 -9.22
C THR A 209 -3.17 6.51 -7.90
N THR A 210 -4.49 6.42 -7.66
CA THR A 210 -5.12 6.82 -6.39
C THR A 210 -5.75 5.57 -5.77
N PRO A 211 -5.33 5.14 -4.57
CA PRO A 211 -5.91 3.98 -3.92
C PRO A 211 -7.39 4.22 -3.56
N LEU A 212 -8.18 3.15 -3.52
CA LEU A 212 -9.61 3.23 -3.16
C LEU A 212 -9.80 3.64 -1.69
N LEU A 213 -8.95 3.11 -0.82
CA LEU A 213 -8.82 3.53 0.57
C LEU A 213 -7.34 3.60 0.95
N MET A 214 -7.03 4.36 1.98
CA MET A 214 -5.72 4.38 2.61
C MET A 214 -5.85 4.06 4.09
N LEU A 215 -5.05 3.11 4.56
CA LEU A 215 -5.04 2.63 5.93
C LEU A 215 -3.64 2.82 6.52
N GLY A 216 -3.53 3.09 7.82
CA GLY A 216 -2.25 3.16 8.51
C GLY A 216 -2.39 2.94 10.00
N ASN A 217 -1.40 2.30 10.63
CA ASN A 217 -1.33 2.22 12.08
C ASN A 217 -0.73 3.52 12.63
N LEU A 218 -1.51 4.24 13.44
CA LEU A 218 -1.13 5.53 14.04
C LEU A 218 -0.80 5.43 15.53
N ASP A 219 -0.62 4.24 16.09
CA ASP A 219 -0.23 4.08 17.52
C ASP A 219 1.08 4.81 17.80
N GLN A 220 2.01 4.73 16.88
CA GLN A 220 3.19 5.57 16.79
C GLN A 220 3.28 6.19 15.39
N LEU A 221 3.83 7.38 15.31
CA LEU A 221 4.12 8.01 14.02
C LEU A 221 5.59 7.83 13.67
N HIS A 222 5.83 7.57 12.40
CA HIS A 222 7.17 7.56 11.84
C HIS A 222 7.44 8.86 11.09
N VAL A 223 8.70 9.27 11.07
CA VAL A 223 9.20 10.33 10.21
C VAL A 223 10.26 9.72 9.30
N ARG A 224 9.96 9.65 8.01
CA ARG A 224 10.93 9.26 6.99
C ARG A 224 11.78 10.47 6.66
N VAL A 225 13.06 10.40 6.96
CA VAL A 225 14.01 11.49 6.77
C VAL A 225 14.93 11.15 5.61
N ASP A 226 14.99 12.05 4.64
CA ASP A 226 15.90 11.96 3.51
C ASP A 226 17.23 12.63 3.89
N ILE A 227 18.28 11.82 4.01
CA ILE A 227 19.66 12.23 4.27
C ILE A 227 20.41 12.26 2.94
N ASP A 228 21.01 13.41 2.59
CA ASP A 228 21.82 13.53 1.37
C ASP A 228 22.96 12.50 1.34
N GLU A 229 23.24 11.91 0.19
CA GLU A 229 24.31 10.91 0.01
C GLU A 229 25.69 11.47 0.47
N ASN A 230 25.92 12.77 0.25
CA ASN A 230 27.15 13.43 0.66
C ASN A 230 27.31 13.52 2.18
N ASP A 231 26.21 13.50 2.95
CA ASP A 231 26.18 13.53 4.42
C ASP A 231 26.01 12.13 5.04
N ALA A 232 25.65 11.11 4.25
CA ALA A 232 25.37 9.76 4.73
C ALA A 232 26.51 9.12 5.52
N TRP A 233 27.77 9.42 5.16
CA TRP A 233 28.97 8.94 5.86
C TRP A 233 29.14 9.52 7.28
N ARG A 234 28.52 10.66 7.55
CA ARG A 234 28.52 11.33 8.89
C ARG A 234 27.41 10.82 9.80
N PHE A 235 26.47 10.07 9.23
CA PHE A 235 25.32 9.54 9.96
C PHE A 235 25.75 8.43 10.93
N ASP A 236 25.24 8.52 12.18
CA ASP A 236 25.41 7.48 13.19
C ASP A 236 24.05 7.04 13.70
N LYS A 237 23.81 5.72 13.74
CA LYS A 237 22.54 5.14 14.21
C LYS A 237 22.18 5.48 15.67
N ASN A 238 23.20 5.84 16.47
CA ASN A 238 23.01 6.19 17.88
C ASN A 238 22.88 7.69 18.10
N SER A 239 22.92 8.49 17.03
CA SER A 239 22.81 9.94 17.10
C SER A 239 21.43 10.40 17.56
N LYS A 240 21.40 11.48 18.32
CA LYS A 240 20.15 12.15 18.68
C LYS A 240 19.56 12.83 17.45
N ALA A 241 18.24 12.83 17.37
CA ALA A 241 17.52 13.51 16.31
C ALA A 241 16.33 14.29 16.88
N VAL A 242 16.07 15.45 16.30
CA VAL A 242 14.97 16.32 16.69
C VAL A 242 14.22 16.77 15.45
N ALA A 243 12.90 16.70 15.47
CA ALA A 243 12.05 17.22 14.41
C ALA A 243 11.29 18.46 14.85
N TYR A 244 11.15 19.39 13.92
CA TYR A 244 10.33 20.59 14.06
C TYR A 244 9.22 20.56 13.03
N LEU A 245 8.01 20.98 13.43
CA LEU A 245 6.92 21.16 12.47
C LEU A 245 7.28 22.30 11.52
N ARG A 246 7.26 22.01 10.21
CA ARG A 246 7.54 23.02 9.19
C ARG A 246 6.53 24.18 9.31
N GLY A 247 7.05 25.38 9.38
CA GLY A 247 6.23 26.59 9.58
C GLY A 247 5.97 26.97 11.04
N ASN A 248 6.31 26.13 12.03
CA ASN A 248 6.21 26.50 13.44
C ASN A 248 7.24 25.78 14.32
N ARG A 249 8.38 26.42 14.53
CA ARG A 249 9.48 25.88 15.34
C ARG A 249 9.17 25.65 16.83
N ARG A 250 8.04 26.15 17.33
CA ARG A 250 7.63 25.90 18.73
C ARG A 250 7.22 24.44 18.94
N PHE A 251 6.72 23.79 17.89
CA PHE A 251 6.38 22.38 17.90
C PHE A 251 7.60 21.55 17.53
N LYS A 252 8.21 20.96 18.54
CA LYS A 252 9.38 20.09 18.41
C LYS A 252 9.15 18.77 19.12
N VAL A 253 9.82 17.73 18.64
CA VAL A 253 9.81 16.41 19.25
C VAL A 253 11.18 15.76 19.10
N ASP A 254 11.62 15.07 20.15
CA ASP A 254 12.79 14.21 20.08
C ASP A 254 12.42 12.93 19.35
N LEU A 255 13.28 12.48 18.46
CA LEU A 255 13.05 11.33 17.61
C LEU A 255 13.92 10.16 18.06
N SER A 256 13.36 8.96 18.08
CA SER A 256 14.09 7.70 18.25
C SER A 256 14.23 7.00 16.91
N LEU A 257 15.43 6.54 16.58
CA LEU A 257 15.65 5.81 15.33
C LEU A 257 14.91 4.47 15.37
N ALA A 258 14.03 4.22 14.40
CA ALA A 258 13.38 2.92 14.22
C ALA A 258 14.27 1.99 13.37
N TYR A 259 14.64 2.43 12.17
CA TYR A 259 15.57 1.73 11.28
C TYR A 259 16.07 2.64 10.16
N VAL A 260 17.07 2.15 9.44
CA VAL A 260 17.63 2.80 8.25
C VAL A 260 17.43 1.85 7.07
N GLU A 261 16.94 2.36 5.96
CA GLU A 261 16.90 1.60 4.71
C GLU A 261 18.30 1.58 4.09
N PRO A 262 18.98 0.40 4.01
CA PRO A 262 20.36 0.34 3.52
C PRO A 262 20.42 0.41 1.98
N TYR A 263 19.67 1.33 1.40
CA TYR A 263 19.54 1.51 -0.04
C TYR A 263 19.35 2.99 -0.35
N VAL A 264 20.26 3.54 -1.16
CA VAL A 264 20.22 4.95 -1.55
C VAL A 264 19.34 5.12 -2.78
N VAL A 265 18.32 5.97 -2.66
CA VAL A 265 17.30 6.21 -3.70
C VAL A 265 17.45 7.63 -4.27
N PRO A 266 17.01 7.89 -5.51
CA PRO A 266 16.86 9.27 -5.99
C PRO A 266 15.90 10.04 -5.10
N LYS A 267 16.29 11.26 -4.70
CA LYS A 267 15.41 12.14 -3.92
C LYS A 267 14.15 12.43 -4.71
N LYS A 268 12.98 12.14 -4.14
CA LYS A 268 11.70 12.59 -4.70
C LYS A 268 11.50 14.03 -4.26
N SER A 269 11.32 14.96 -5.23
CA SER A 269 11.04 16.37 -4.92
C SER A 269 9.81 16.45 -4.02
N LEU A 270 9.97 17.06 -2.85
CA LEU A 270 8.89 17.30 -1.88
C LEU A 270 8.15 18.61 -2.16
N THR A 271 8.69 19.47 -3.03
CA THR A 271 8.16 20.82 -3.30
C THR A 271 7.16 20.86 -4.45
N GLY A 272 7.08 19.80 -5.27
CA GLY A 272 6.15 19.75 -6.41
C GLY A 272 6.53 20.67 -7.58
N ASP A 273 7.62 21.43 -7.46
CA ASP A 273 8.14 22.26 -8.56
C ASP A 273 8.83 21.39 -9.61
N SER A 274 8.30 21.40 -10.81
CA SER A 274 8.78 20.60 -11.95
C SER A 274 10.16 21.01 -12.47
N ASN A 275 10.77 22.06 -11.92
CA ASN A 275 12.07 22.62 -12.35
C ASN A 275 13.23 22.31 -11.38
N GLU A 276 13.00 21.65 -10.25
CA GLU A 276 14.08 21.25 -9.37
C GLU A 276 14.79 20.03 -9.99
N ARG A 277 16.02 20.22 -10.44
CA ARG A 277 16.89 19.13 -10.89
C ARG A 277 17.18 18.21 -9.69
N VAL A 278 16.50 17.07 -9.65
CA VAL A 278 16.66 16.07 -8.59
C VAL A 278 17.78 15.11 -9.00
N ASP A 279 19.02 15.60 -9.05
CA ASP A 279 20.21 14.77 -9.26
C ASP A 279 20.81 14.25 -7.94
N THR A 280 20.15 14.56 -6.80
CA THR A 280 20.60 14.15 -5.48
C THR A 280 20.01 12.80 -5.09
N ARG A 281 20.86 11.94 -4.56
CA ARG A 281 20.47 10.66 -3.98
C ARG A 281 20.41 10.79 -2.46
N VAL A 282 19.54 10.02 -1.83
CA VAL A 282 19.31 10.08 -0.38
C VAL A 282 19.33 8.71 0.26
N LEU A 283 19.91 8.64 1.45
CA LEU A 283 19.74 7.56 2.40
C LEU A 283 18.49 7.84 3.23
N GLN A 284 17.59 6.89 3.35
CA GLN A 284 16.35 7.05 4.10
C GLN A 284 16.50 6.46 5.50
N ALA A 285 16.30 7.32 6.51
CA ALA A 285 16.25 6.93 7.91
C ALA A 285 14.83 7.14 8.45
N LEU A 286 14.28 6.11 9.08
CA LEU A 286 12.97 6.17 9.71
C LEU A 286 13.14 6.34 11.21
N TYR A 287 12.56 7.42 11.71
CA TYR A 287 12.48 7.73 13.12
C TYR A 287 11.04 7.58 13.61
N GLN A 288 10.88 7.37 14.89
CA GLN A 288 9.56 7.22 15.53
C GLN A 288 9.38 8.20 16.68
N PHE A 289 8.13 8.57 16.91
CA PHE A 289 7.71 9.36 18.06
C PHE A 289 6.24 9.07 18.41
N ASP A 290 5.85 9.39 19.66
CA ASP A 290 4.47 9.21 20.11
C ASP A 290 3.53 10.22 19.43
N ARG A 291 2.44 9.72 18.86
CA ARG A 291 1.37 10.49 18.21
C ARG A 291 0.86 11.68 19.05
N HIS A 292 0.80 11.53 20.37
CA HIS A 292 0.22 12.53 21.26
C HIS A 292 1.13 13.73 21.56
N LEU A 293 2.42 13.65 21.20
CA LEU A 293 3.38 14.72 21.47
C LEU A 293 3.20 15.94 20.56
N LEU A 294 2.71 15.74 19.34
CA LEU A 294 2.52 16.82 18.38
C LEU A 294 1.18 16.68 17.63
N PRO A 295 0.50 17.80 17.34
CA PRO A 295 -0.71 17.82 16.51
C PRO A 295 -0.34 17.76 15.02
N VAL A 296 0.13 16.60 14.55
CA VAL A 296 0.57 16.40 13.17
C VAL A 296 -0.26 15.33 12.49
N TYR A 297 -0.33 15.42 11.16
CA TYR A 297 -1.03 14.47 10.31
C TYR A 297 -0.04 13.71 9.43
N VAL A 298 -0.42 12.48 9.06
CA VAL A 298 0.32 11.68 8.07
C VAL A 298 0.41 12.45 6.75
N GLY A 299 1.60 12.45 6.14
CA GLY A 299 1.91 13.22 4.93
C GLY A 299 2.44 14.62 5.21
N GLN A 300 2.43 15.09 6.45
CA GLN A 300 2.94 16.42 6.82
C GLN A 300 4.46 16.44 6.81
N GLN A 301 5.04 17.58 6.41
CA GLN A 301 6.49 17.76 6.37
C GLN A 301 7.03 18.31 7.71
N MET A 302 8.19 17.81 8.09
CA MET A 302 8.94 18.24 9.26
C MET A 302 10.38 18.58 8.87
N ASP A 303 10.98 19.55 9.54
CA ASP A 303 12.40 19.86 9.45
C ASP A 303 13.14 19.05 10.52
N VAL A 304 14.02 18.14 10.10
CA VAL A 304 14.69 17.20 10.99
C VAL A 304 16.18 17.53 11.06
N PHE A 305 16.71 17.57 12.28
CA PHE A 305 18.14 17.72 12.56
C PHE A 305 18.63 16.47 13.29
N ILE A 306 19.63 15.82 12.72
CA ILE A 306 20.30 14.64 13.28
C ILE A 306 21.69 15.08 13.72
N GLU A 307 22.08 14.78 14.96
CA GLU A 307 23.43 15.03 15.44
C GLU A 307 24.43 14.24 14.59
N ALA A 308 25.42 14.95 14.04
CA ALA A 308 26.44 14.34 13.20
C ALA A 308 27.77 14.23 13.94
N ARG A 309 28.61 13.29 13.52
CA ARG A 309 29.98 13.24 13.98
C ARG A 309 30.72 14.48 13.51
N ASP A 310 31.44 15.14 14.43
CA ASP A 310 32.29 16.28 14.11
C ASP A 310 33.68 15.76 13.73
N TYR A 311 33.99 15.77 12.43
CA TYR A 311 35.30 15.40 11.90
C TYR A 311 36.21 16.60 11.66
N SER A 312 35.98 17.71 12.35
CA SER A 312 36.77 18.91 12.19
C SER A 312 38.24 18.75 12.65
N THR A 313 38.56 17.67 13.38
CA THR A 313 39.94 17.33 13.82
C THR A 313 40.46 16.13 13.04
N ASN A 314 41.58 16.30 12.40
CA ASN A 314 42.27 15.25 11.56
C ASN A 314 42.54 13.91 12.28
N LYS A 315 42.47 13.89 13.63
CA LYS A 315 42.61 12.69 14.47
C LYS A 315 41.45 11.70 14.38
N ASP A 316 40.25 12.20 14.00
CA ASP A 316 39.05 11.39 14.00
C ASP A 316 38.92 10.58 12.69
N LEU A 317 39.61 10.98 11.62
CA LEU A 317 39.67 10.25 10.34
C LEU A 317 40.55 9.00 10.42
N GLU A 318 41.63 9.01 11.25
CA GLU A 318 42.54 7.86 11.40
C GLU A 318 41.93 6.71 12.21
N ASN A 319 40.92 6.97 13.03
CA ASN A 319 40.28 5.98 13.90
C ASN A 319 39.00 5.34 13.30
N HIS A 320 38.68 5.63 12.05
CA HIS A 320 37.52 5.01 11.42
C HIS A 320 37.83 3.53 11.10
N PRO A 321 36.98 2.56 11.54
CA PRO A 321 37.20 1.14 11.31
C PRO A 321 37.32 0.73 9.84
N ASN A 322 36.83 1.57 8.92
CA ASN A 322 36.92 1.38 7.46
C ASN A 322 38.10 2.14 6.79
N ALA A 323 38.92 2.90 7.54
CA ALA A 323 40.06 3.64 6.97
C ALA A 323 41.29 2.76 6.70
N LYS A 324 41.29 1.52 7.18
CA LYS A 324 42.34 0.53 6.80
C LYS A 324 41.83 -0.20 5.55
N GLY A 325 42.28 0.28 4.40
CA GLY A 325 42.15 -0.46 3.15
C GLY A 325 42.72 -1.88 3.28
N PRO A 326 42.33 -2.84 2.40
CA PRO A 326 42.79 -4.18 2.47
C PRO A 326 44.34 -4.15 2.35
N SER A 327 45.00 -4.65 3.39
CA SER A 327 46.46 -4.87 3.32
C SER A 327 46.73 -5.87 2.22
N SER A 328 47.47 -5.41 1.22
CA SER A 328 48.06 -6.20 0.12
C SER A 328 48.76 -7.46 0.60
#